data_41f4df48e95670e5e4f0dcfe3ae92bdc
#
_entry.id   41f4df48e95670e5e4f0dcfe3ae92bdc
#
_cell.length_a   1.000
_cell.length_b   1.000
_cell.length_c   1.000
_cell.angle_alpha   90.00
_cell.angle_beta   90.00
_cell.angle_gamma   90.00
#
_symmetry.space_group_name_H-M   'P 1'
#
loop_
_entity.id
_entity.type
_entity.pdbx_description
1 polymer ?
#
loop_
_entity_poly.entity_id
_entity_poly.type
_entity_poly.pdbx_seq_one_letter_code
_entity_poly.pdbx_strand_id
1 'polypeptide(L)' 'MQANEVTGRAVITLDNGQVWQQLEATKATKRPRPGDQVVIREASLGSYLMVAPERGSARVRRVR' A
#
# COMPACT_ATOMS: atom_id res chain seq x y z
N MET A 1 0.84 3.99 9.42
CA MET A 1 -0.57 3.57 9.32
C MET A 1 -0.64 2.06 9.24
N GLN A 2 -1.78 1.51 9.53
CA GLN A 2 -1.96 0.06 9.54
C GLN A 2 -2.91 -0.36 8.41
N ALA A 3 -2.55 -1.42 7.70
CA ALA A 3 -3.43 -1.99 6.68
C ALA A 3 -4.57 -2.75 7.37
N ASN A 4 -5.82 -2.39 7.06
CA ASN A 4 -6.99 -3.08 7.60
C ASN A 4 -7.45 -4.20 6.69
N GLU A 5 -7.47 -3.95 5.40
CA GLU A 5 -7.97 -4.89 4.41
C GLU A 5 -7.14 -4.82 3.15
N VAL A 6 -6.84 -5.97 2.58
CA VAL A 6 -6.13 -6.08 1.31
C VAL A 6 -6.93 -7.01 0.42
N THR A 7 -7.39 -6.49 -0.71
CA THR A 7 -8.18 -7.29 -1.65
C THR A 7 -7.32 -7.76 -2.82
N GLY A 8 -7.85 -8.71 -3.57
CA GLY A 8 -7.09 -9.47 -4.57
C GLY A 8 -6.43 -8.69 -5.69
N ARG A 9 -6.80 -7.44 -5.92
CA ARG A 9 -6.16 -6.56 -6.91
C ARG A 9 -5.20 -5.57 -6.26
N ALA A 10 -4.64 -5.92 -5.11
CA ALA A 10 -3.72 -5.07 -4.37
C ALA A 10 -4.34 -3.72 -4.00
N VAL A 11 -5.59 -3.73 -3.64
CA VAL A 11 -6.29 -2.57 -3.08
C VAL A 11 -6.20 -2.67 -1.57
N ILE A 12 -5.63 -1.65 -0.95
CA ILE A 12 -5.32 -1.66 0.48
C ILE A 12 -6.12 -0.57 1.16
N THR A 13 -6.94 -0.95 2.12
CA THR A 13 -7.67 -0.03 2.98
C THR A 13 -6.89 0.15 4.27
N LEU A 14 -6.60 1.40 4.61
CA LEU A 14 -5.84 1.74 5.81
C LEU A 14 -6.78 2.03 6.98
N ASP A 15 -6.21 2.02 8.18
CA ASP A 15 -6.94 2.25 9.41
C ASP A 15 -7.53 3.66 9.54
N ASN A 16 -7.03 4.61 8.73
CA ASN A 16 -7.57 5.97 8.68
C ASN A 16 -8.67 6.15 7.63
N GLY A 17 -9.11 5.07 6.98
CA GLY A 17 -10.14 5.11 5.96
C GLY A 17 -9.64 5.36 4.54
N GLN A 18 -8.37 5.64 4.35
CA GLN A 18 -7.81 5.81 3.02
C GLN A 18 -7.74 4.47 2.28
N VAL A 19 -7.95 4.53 0.98
CA VAL A 19 -7.86 3.36 0.10
C VAL A 19 -6.81 3.63 -0.96
N TRP A 20 -5.87 2.71 -1.09
CA TRP A 20 -4.75 2.80 -2.02
C TRP A 20 -4.70 1.58 -2.91
N GLN A 21 -4.26 1.78 -4.15
CA GLN A 21 -4.11 0.68 -5.12
C GLN A 21 -2.66 0.61 -5.56
N GLN A 22 -2.07 -0.58 -5.55
CA GLN A 22 -0.74 -0.80 -6.10
C GLN A 22 -0.79 -0.72 -7.62
N LEU A 23 0.19 -0.01 -8.20
CA LEU A 23 0.25 0.24 -9.64
C LEU A 23 1.05 -0.79 -10.40
N GLU A 24 1.92 -1.52 -9.70
CA GLU A 24 2.79 -2.51 -10.32
C GLU A 24 2.37 -3.90 -9.91
N ALA A 25 2.58 -4.86 -10.81
CA ALA A 25 2.44 -6.27 -10.45
C ALA A 25 3.50 -6.60 -9.39
N THR A 26 3.06 -6.68 -8.15
CA THR A 26 3.95 -6.93 -7.03
C THR A 26 3.80 -8.38 -6.60
N LYS A 27 4.92 -9.03 -6.33
CA LYS A 27 4.89 -10.38 -5.77
C LYS A 27 4.06 -10.39 -4.48
N ALA A 28 3.34 -11.47 -4.25
CA ALA A 28 2.48 -11.58 -3.07
C ALA A 28 3.24 -11.32 -1.77
N THR A 29 4.53 -11.66 -1.72
CA THR A 29 5.39 -11.44 -0.56
C THR A 29 5.66 -9.96 -0.27
N LYS A 30 5.43 -9.08 -1.25
CA LYS A 30 5.64 -7.64 -1.10
C LYS A 30 4.35 -6.88 -0.84
N ARG A 31 3.21 -7.56 -0.79
CA ARG A 31 1.95 -6.91 -0.45
C ARG A 31 1.79 -6.84 1.06
N PRO A 32 1.32 -5.71 1.59
CA PRO A 32 0.93 -5.67 2.99
C PRO A 32 -0.18 -6.67 3.27
N ARG A 33 -0.19 -7.21 4.46
CA ARG A 33 -1.29 -8.05 4.94
C ARG A 33 -2.13 -7.26 5.95
N PRO A 34 -3.39 -7.63 6.17
CA PRO A 34 -4.17 -7.00 7.22
C PRO A 34 -3.41 -7.05 8.55
N GLY A 35 -3.32 -5.90 9.20
CA GLY A 35 -2.57 -5.77 10.43
C GLY A 35 -1.14 -5.25 10.27
N ASP A 36 -0.58 -5.28 9.06
CA ASP A 36 0.77 -4.80 8.81
C ASP A 36 0.84 -3.27 8.95
N GLN A 37 1.95 -2.79 9.48
CA GLN A 37 2.24 -1.36 9.50
C GLN A 37 2.73 -0.94 8.12
N VAL A 38 2.24 0.20 7.65
CA VAL A 38 2.67 0.76 6.37
C VAL A 38 2.90 2.26 6.50
N VAL A 39 3.79 2.77 5.66
CA VAL A 39 4.09 4.20 5.58
C VAL A 39 3.88 4.64 4.14
N ILE A 40 3.17 5.73 3.94
CA ILE A 40 2.99 6.33 2.62
C ILE A 40 4.01 7.45 2.49
N ARG A 41 4.83 7.37 1.46
CA ARG A 41 5.82 8.39 1.13
C ARG A 41 5.49 9.03 -0.19
N GLU A 42 5.65 10.33 -0.27
CA GLU A 42 5.54 11.04 -1.53
C GLU A 42 6.80 10.79 -2.35
N ALA A 43 6.61 10.38 -3.60
CA ALA A 43 7.69 10.19 -4.55
C ALA A 43 7.67 11.32 -5.59
N SER A 44 8.55 11.25 -6.58
CA SER A 44 8.65 12.27 -7.62
C SER A 44 7.35 12.42 -8.40
N LEU A 45 7.04 13.64 -8.82
CA LEU A 45 5.95 13.92 -9.76
C LEU A 45 4.56 13.52 -9.26
N GLY A 46 4.33 13.65 -7.96
CA GLY A 46 3.01 13.35 -7.39
C GLY A 46 2.71 11.88 -7.21
N SER A 47 3.71 11.04 -7.39
CA SER A 47 3.59 9.61 -7.12
C SER A 47 3.72 9.33 -5.61
N TYR A 48 3.26 8.16 -5.20
CA TYR A 48 3.36 7.74 -3.81
C TYR A 48 3.93 6.33 -3.74
N LEU A 49 4.66 6.07 -2.64
CA LEU A 49 5.16 4.76 -2.32
C LEU A 49 4.56 4.29 -1.00
N MET A 50 4.07 3.07 -0.98
CA MET A 50 3.66 2.42 0.25
C MET A 50 4.79 1.51 0.70
N VAL A 51 5.33 1.79 1.87
CA VAL A 51 6.43 1.03 2.45
C VAL A 51 5.90 0.17 3.58
N ALA A 52 6.02 -1.14 3.42
CA ALA A 52 5.75 -2.10 4.49
C ALA A 52 7.11 -2.61 4.96
N PRO A 53 7.58 -2.24 6.18
CA PRO A 53 8.96 -2.51 6.59
C PRO A 53 9.41 -3.96 6.46
N GLU A 54 8.48 -4.89 6.62
CA GLU A 54 8.80 -6.32 6.53
C GLU A 54 8.64 -6.90 5.15
N ARG A 55 8.11 -6.13 4.18
CA ARG A 55 7.76 -6.66 2.87
C ARG A 55 8.36 -5.89 1.70
N GLY A 56 8.76 -4.66 1.92
CA GLY A 56 9.30 -3.82 0.88
C GLY A 56 8.36 -2.67 0.52
N SER A 57 8.59 -2.08 -0.64
CA SER A 57 7.81 -0.93 -1.09
C SER A 57 7.22 -1.16 -2.47
N ALA A 58 6.13 -0.48 -2.76
CA ALA A 58 5.48 -0.53 -4.06
C ALA A 58 4.85 0.82 -4.37
N ARG A 59 4.79 1.15 -5.66
CA ARG A 59 4.09 2.33 -6.10
C ARG A 59 2.59 2.15 -5.92
N VAL A 60 1.95 3.18 -5.40
CA VAL A 60 0.51 3.17 -5.16
C VAL A 60 -0.10 4.47 -5.63
N ARG A 61 -1.40 4.42 -5.87
CA ARG A 61 -2.19 5.62 -6.10
C ARG A 61 -3.33 5.64 -5.10
N ARG A 62 -3.75 6.82 -4.72
CA ARG A 62 -4.88 6.98 -3.81
C ARG A 62 -6.18 6.78 -4.60
N VAL A 63 -7.03 5.91 -4.10
CA VAL A 63 -8.35 5.67 -4.66
C VAL A 63 -9.40 6.47 -3.89
N ARG A 64 -9.20 6.60 -2.58
CA ARG A 64 -10.12 7.30 -1.70
C ARG A 64 -9.40 8.08 -0.64
#